data_805336d9f1a87b3a5af1cfccfe824c1c
#
_entry.id   805336d9f1a87b3a5af1cfccfe824c1c
#
_cell.length_a   1.000
_cell.length_b   1.000
_cell.length_c   1.000
_cell.angle_alpha   90.00
_cell.angle_beta   90.00
_cell.angle_gamma   90.00
#
_symmetry.space_group_name_H-M   'P 1'
#
loop_
_entity.id
_entity.type
_entity.pdbx_description
1 polymer ?
#
loop_
_entity_poly.entity_id
_entity_poly.type
_entity_poly.pdbx_seq_one_letter_code
_entity_poly.pdbx_strand_id
1 'polypeptide(L)'
;MVAAMFTITAMTMGSFSGARVRRRMYASPQRTGSMLFQQFACCGLFGVLVSLFYLALALALPVAAGLPITGVDPRGFLLCALTMVAYSLTAAASGFMVSMIAVNSAAINAIANVYGLVIMFTSGMAFPVDLMPKVMIVIGKCTPGWWFCRSISAAMNSEGTVSVSNWFPGIALVLLFGVAFIALGLALSQMRRLRPNLAAPASTQLAEV
;
A
#
# COMPACT_ATOMS: atom_id res chain seq x y z
N MET A 1 -8.31 -4.97 -2.97
CA MET A 1 -7.03 -5.34 -2.33
C MET A 1 -6.28 -4.12 -1.78
N VAL A 2 -5.83 -3.18 -2.62
CA VAL A 2 -4.94 -2.07 -2.22
C VAL A 2 -5.53 -1.16 -1.16
N ALA A 3 -6.76 -0.68 -1.35
CA ALA A 3 -7.45 0.17 -0.37
C ALA A 3 -7.60 -0.54 0.99
N ALA A 4 -7.94 -1.85 0.98
CA ALA A 4 -8.04 -2.64 2.19
C ALA A 4 -6.68 -2.78 2.91
N MET A 5 -5.61 -3.08 2.16
CA MET A 5 -4.26 -3.17 2.71
C MET A 5 -3.79 -1.85 3.31
N PHE A 6 -4.01 -0.76 2.57
CA PHE A 6 -3.71 0.59 3.04
C PHE A 6 -4.47 0.91 4.34
N THR A 7 -5.78 0.68 4.37
CA THR A 7 -6.63 0.96 5.52
C THR A 7 -6.23 0.13 6.74
N ILE A 8 -6.04 -1.19 6.56
CA ILE A 8 -5.64 -2.09 7.64
C ILE A 8 -4.29 -1.66 8.22
N THR A 9 -3.30 -1.39 7.37
CA THR A 9 -1.98 -0.95 7.84
C THR A 9 -2.05 0.40 8.55
N ALA A 10 -2.78 1.37 7.99
CA ALA A 10 -2.92 2.68 8.58
C ALA A 10 -3.68 2.64 9.91
N MET A 11 -4.72 1.80 10.04
CA MET A 11 -5.47 1.63 11.29
C MET A 11 -4.66 0.90 12.36
N THR A 12 -3.99 -0.20 12.03
CA THR A 12 -3.15 -0.94 12.98
C THR A 12 -2.02 -0.07 13.50
N MET A 13 -1.31 0.63 12.62
CA MET A 13 -0.25 1.56 13.00
C MET A 13 -0.82 2.76 13.79
N GLY A 14 -1.98 3.29 13.41
CA GLY A 14 -2.67 4.39 14.09
C GLY A 14 -3.12 4.03 15.49
N SER A 15 -3.63 2.81 15.72
CA SER A 15 -4.05 2.35 17.06
C SER A 15 -2.90 2.28 18.06
N PHE A 16 -1.70 1.93 17.61
CA PHE A 16 -0.48 1.95 18.44
C PHE A 16 0.06 3.37 18.68
N SER A 17 -0.37 4.35 17.89
CA SER A 17 -0.01 5.77 18.10
C SER A 17 -0.80 6.45 19.23
N GLY A 18 -1.77 5.77 19.84
CA GLY A 18 -2.57 6.27 20.96
C GLY A 18 -1.70 6.65 22.19
N ALA A 19 -2.06 7.75 22.87
CA ALA A 19 -1.27 8.31 23.97
C ALA A 19 -1.03 7.30 25.12
N ARG A 20 -2.01 6.45 25.45
CA ARG A 20 -1.88 5.42 26.50
C ARG A 20 -0.89 4.32 26.12
N VAL A 21 -0.95 3.85 24.89
CA VAL A 21 -0.05 2.80 24.38
C VAL A 21 1.36 3.37 24.29
N ARG A 22 1.51 4.60 23.82
CA ARG A 22 2.80 5.28 23.74
C ARG A 22 3.47 5.44 25.08
N ARG A 23 2.75 5.83 26.14
CA ARG A 23 3.31 5.92 27.51
C ARG A 23 3.84 4.58 28.02
N ARG A 24 3.11 3.48 27.76
CA ARG A 24 3.57 2.12 28.12
C ARG A 24 4.77 1.66 27.29
N MET A 25 4.81 2.03 26.02
CA MET A 25 5.92 1.70 25.12
C MET A 25 7.22 2.44 25.51
N TYR A 26 7.13 3.70 25.96
CA TYR A 26 8.30 4.45 26.45
C TYR A 26 8.83 3.94 27.80
N ALA A 27 8.02 3.25 28.58
CA ALA A 27 8.44 2.59 29.81
C ALA A 27 9.16 1.24 29.56
N SER A 28 9.11 0.71 28.34
CA SER A 28 9.78 -0.52 27.96
C SER A 28 11.22 -0.24 27.50
N PRO A 29 12.22 -1.07 27.87
CA PRO A 29 13.63 -0.90 27.47
C PRO A 29 13.89 -1.16 25.98
N GLN A 30 12.86 -1.48 25.19
CA GLN A 30 13.00 -1.75 23.76
C GLN A 30 13.20 -0.47 22.93
N ARG A 31 14.14 -0.54 21.98
CA ARG A 31 14.35 0.55 21.00
C ARG A 31 13.10 0.73 20.14
N THR A 32 12.56 1.93 20.12
CA THR A 32 11.33 2.30 19.38
C THR A 32 11.43 1.97 17.88
N GLY A 33 12.64 1.96 17.31
CA GLY A 33 12.87 1.56 15.93
C GLY A 33 12.56 0.07 15.68
N SER A 34 12.91 -0.79 16.62
CA SER A 34 12.63 -2.23 16.53
C SER A 34 11.13 -2.52 16.55
N MET A 35 10.36 -1.79 17.36
CA MET A 35 8.89 -1.94 17.40
C MET A 35 8.22 -1.51 16.10
N LEU A 36 8.63 -0.36 15.54
CA LEU A 36 8.10 0.11 14.26
C LEU A 36 8.41 -0.87 13.14
N PHE A 37 9.62 -1.43 13.15
CA PHE A 37 10.01 -2.45 12.17
C PHE A 37 9.18 -3.73 12.31
N GLN A 38 8.96 -4.22 13.53
CA GLN A 38 8.13 -5.41 13.78
C GLN A 38 6.68 -5.19 13.33
N GLN A 39 6.11 -4.02 13.61
CA GLN A 39 4.75 -3.68 13.16
C GLN A 39 4.67 -3.64 11.63
N PHE A 40 5.65 -2.98 10.98
CA PHE A 40 5.72 -2.94 9.53
C PHE A 40 5.91 -4.33 8.92
N ALA A 41 6.76 -5.17 9.50
CA ALA A 41 6.96 -6.55 9.08
C ALA A 41 5.68 -7.39 9.21
N CYS A 42 4.94 -7.25 10.31
CA CYS A 42 3.66 -7.92 10.51
C CYS A 42 2.60 -7.49 9.47
N CYS A 43 2.49 -6.18 9.22
CA CYS A 43 1.60 -5.67 8.17
C CYS A 43 2.05 -6.12 6.77
N GLY A 44 3.35 -6.17 6.51
CA GLY A 44 3.91 -6.70 5.28
C GLY A 44 3.60 -8.18 5.06
N LEU A 45 3.78 -9.00 6.11
CA LEU A 45 3.43 -10.42 6.08
C LEU A 45 1.95 -10.63 5.79
N PHE A 46 1.08 -9.88 6.46
CA PHE A 46 -0.35 -9.89 6.18
C PHE A 46 -0.64 -9.51 4.72
N GLY A 47 0.07 -8.50 4.18
CA GLY A 47 -0.03 -8.10 2.79
C GLY A 47 0.34 -9.21 1.81
N VAL A 48 1.39 -9.96 2.10
CA VAL A 48 1.81 -11.12 1.31
C VAL A 48 0.72 -12.21 1.34
N LEU A 49 0.17 -12.53 2.52
CA LEU A 49 -0.91 -13.51 2.65
C LEU A 49 -2.16 -13.11 1.85
N VAL A 50 -2.56 -11.85 1.92
CA VAL A 50 -3.69 -11.32 1.13
C VAL A 50 -3.39 -11.40 -0.36
N SER A 51 -2.17 -11.07 -0.79
CA SER A 51 -1.76 -11.16 -2.20
C SER A 51 -1.82 -12.60 -2.70
N LEU A 52 -1.35 -13.56 -1.92
CA LEU A 52 -1.44 -15.00 -2.24
C LEU A 52 -2.88 -15.48 -2.31
N PHE A 53 -3.75 -15.00 -1.41
CA PHE A 53 -5.18 -15.32 -1.45
C PHE A 53 -5.84 -14.82 -2.74
N TYR A 54 -5.59 -13.56 -3.14
CA TYR A 54 -6.13 -13.03 -4.39
C TYR A 54 -5.56 -13.74 -5.63
N LEU A 55 -4.30 -14.16 -5.58
CA LEU A 55 -3.67 -14.94 -6.64
C LEU A 55 -4.31 -16.31 -6.77
N ALA A 56 -4.55 -17.01 -5.65
CA ALA A 56 -5.26 -18.26 -5.62
C ALA A 56 -6.70 -18.12 -6.15
N LEU A 57 -7.38 -17.04 -5.77
CA LEU A 57 -8.73 -16.73 -6.27
C LEU A 57 -8.73 -16.48 -7.78
N ALA A 58 -7.72 -15.77 -8.29
CA ALA A 58 -7.57 -15.50 -9.72
C ALA A 58 -7.35 -16.77 -10.55
N LEU A 59 -6.77 -17.81 -9.96
CA LEU A 59 -6.65 -19.14 -10.59
C LEU A 59 -7.93 -19.98 -10.42
N ALA A 60 -8.55 -19.93 -9.24
CA ALA A 60 -9.70 -20.76 -8.92
C ALA A 60 -10.96 -20.36 -9.73
N LEU A 61 -11.16 -19.04 -9.97
CA LEU A 61 -12.35 -18.54 -10.67
C LEU A 61 -12.48 -19.07 -12.12
N PRO A 62 -11.45 -18.99 -12.99
CA PRO A 62 -11.56 -19.55 -14.35
C PRO A 62 -11.74 -21.05 -14.35
N VAL A 63 -11.07 -21.79 -13.43
CA VAL A 63 -11.27 -23.24 -13.28
C VAL A 63 -12.71 -23.57 -12.90
N ALA A 64 -13.27 -22.86 -11.91
CA ALA A 64 -14.65 -23.06 -11.48
C ALA A 64 -15.68 -22.69 -12.57
N ALA A 65 -15.33 -21.75 -13.45
CA ALA A 65 -16.15 -21.35 -14.59
C ALA A 65 -16.01 -22.30 -15.80
N GLY A 66 -15.18 -23.35 -15.70
CA GLY A 66 -14.94 -24.28 -16.80
C GLY A 66 -14.18 -23.69 -17.98
N LEU A 67 -13.53 -22.54 -17.78
CA LEU A 67 -12.71 -21.90 -18.81
C LEU A 67 -11.35 -22.61 -18.90
N PRO A 68 -10.89 -22.98 -20.11
CA PRO A 68 -9.59 -23.61 -20.25
C PRO A 68 -8.48 -22.60 -19.88
N ILE A 69 -7.62 -22.96 -18.94
CA ILE A 69 -6.40 -22.16 -18.59
C ILE A 69 -5.31 -22.39 -19.66
N THR A 70 -5.70 -22.47 -20.92
CA THR A 70 -4.78 -22.63 -22.05
C THR A 70 -4.19 -21.28 -22.40
N GLY A 71 -2.88 -21.13 -22.23
CA GLY A 71 -2.15 -19.92 -22.62
C GLY A 71 -1.56 -19.09 -21.49
N VAL A 72 -1.72 -19.49 -20.24
CA VAL A 72 -1.02 -18.83 -19.12
C VAL A 72 0.42 -19.37 -19.05
N ASP A 73 1.37 -18.58 -19.52
CA ASP A 73 2.78 -18.90 -19.35
C ASP A 73 3.14 -18.88 -17.85
N PRO A 74 3.71 -19.98 -17.29
CA PRO A 74 4.11 -20.04 -15.88
C PRO A 74 5.04 -18.92 -15.46
N ARG A 75 5.86 -18.42 -16.38
CA ARG A 75 6.74 -17.27 -16.13
C ARG A 75 5.95 -15.98 -15.95
N GLY A 76 4.96 -15.73 -16.81
CA GLY A 76 4.08 -14.55 -16.70
C GLY A 76 3.31 -14.56 -15.37
N PHE A 77 2.82 -15.74 -14.96
CA PHE A 77 2.14 -15.90 -13.68
C PHE A 77 3.05 -15.60 -12.47
N LEU A 78 4.30 -16.07 -12.49
CA LEU A 78 5.27 -15.76 -11.43
C LEU A 78 5.59 -14.27 -11.36
N LEU A 79 5.73 -13.60 -12.51
CA LEU A 79 5.95 -12.15 -12.56
C LEU A 79 4.75 -11.36 -12.04
N CYS A 80 3.53 -11.81 -12.34
CA CYS A 80 2.30 -11.24 -11.75
C CYS A 80 2.28 -11.41 -10.23
N ALA A 81 2.62 -12.59 -9.72
CA ALA A 81 2.69 -12.86 -8.28
C ALA A 81 3.69 -11.92 -7.59
N LEU A 82 4.90 -11.79 -8.13
CA LEU A 82 5.91 -10.86 -7.63
C LEU A 82 5.43 -9.41 -7.64
N THR A 83 4.76 -9.00 -8.71
CA THR A 83 4.20 -7.65 -8.82
C THR A 83 3.12 -7.38 -7.75
N MET A 84 2.24 -8.36 -7.50
CA MET A 84 1.21 -8.25 -6.47
C MET A 84 1.81 -8.14 -5.06
N VAL A 85 2.83 -8.93 -4.75
CA VAL A 85 3.54 -8.86 -3.47
C VAL A 85 4.26 -7.52 -3.32
N ALA A 86 5.01 -7.06 -4.32
CA ALA A 86 5.68 -5.77 -4.29
C ALA A 86 4.70 -4.61 -4.07
N TYR A 87 3.55 -4.67 -4.75
CA TYR A 87 2.52 -3.65 -4.61
C TYR A 87 1.83 -3.67 -3.24
N SER A 88 1.61 -4.84 -2.65
CA SER A 88 1.07 -4.94 -1.30
C SER A 88 2.00 -4.34 -0.25
N LEU A 89 3.32 -4.52 -0.40
CA LEU A 89 4.32 -3.89 0.45
C LEU A 89 4.33 -2.37 0.29
N THR A 90 4.19 -1.88 -0.95
CA THR A 90 4.07 -0.43 -1.22
C THR A 90 2.78 0.16 -0.63
N ALA A 91 1.66 -0.57 -0.69
CA ALA A 91 0.42 -0.18 -0.05
C ALA A 91 0.55 -0.13 1.49
N ALA A 92 1.26 -1.09 2.09
CA ALA A 92 1.57 -1.08 3.51
C ALA A 92 2.46 0.13 3.89
N ALA A 93 3.45 0.46 3.05
CA ALA A 93 4.32 1.62 3.24
C ALA A 93 3.54 2.95 3.19
N SER A 94 2.61 3.09 2.24
CA SER A 94 1.75 4.26 2.15
C SER A 94 0.79 4.39 3.35
N GLY A 95 0.24 3.28 3.84
CA GLY A 95 -0.54 3.21 5.07
C GLY A 95 0.25 3.63 6.30
N PHE A 96 1.52 3.19 6.41
CA PHE A 96 2.43 3.64 7.47
C PHE A 96 2.65 5.16 7.43
N MET A 97 2.93 5.74 6.26
CA MET A 97 3.10 7.19 6.10
C MET A 97 1.85 7.94 6.57
N VAL A 98 0.65 7.50 6.15
CA VAL A 98 -0.61 8.16 6.52
C VAL A 98 -0.91 8.04 8.01
N SER A 99 -0.58 6.91 8.65
CA SER A 99 -0.72 6.76 10.11
C SER A 99 0.09 7.78 10.90
N MET A 100 1.20 8.28 10.30
CA MET A 100 2.01 9.34 10.91
C MET A 100 1.41 10.74 10.71
N ILE A 101 0.52 10.95 9.75
CA ILE A 101 -0.11 12.25 9.46
C ILE A 101 -1.47 12.34 10.17
N ALA A 102 -2.25 11.30 10.12
CA ALA A 102 -3.63 11.30 10.61
C ALA A 102 -3.71 11.33 12.14
N VAL A 103 -4.66 12.10 12.66
CA VAL A 103 -4.87 12.29 14.09
C VAL A 103 -5.85 11.26 14.66
N ASN A 104 -6.81 10.82 13.86
CA ASN A 104 -7.87 9.90 14.28
C ASN A 104 -8.18 8.84 13.20
N SER A 105 -8.85 7.76 13.59
CA SER A 105 -9.22 6.65 12.69
C SER A 105 -10.20 7.06 11.58
N ALA A 106 -11.06 8.05 11.84
CA ALA A 106 -11.98 8.57 10.82
C ALA A 106 -11.22 9.27 9.69
N ALA A 107 -10.20 10.07 10.00
CA ALA A 107 -9.33 10.69 9.01
C ALA A 107 -8.53 9.65 8.21
N ILE A 108 -8.04 8.59 8.86
CA ILE A 108 -7.36 7.48 8.19
C ILE A 108 -8.28 6.85 7.14
N ASN A 109 -9.52 6.54 7.50
CA ASN A 109 -10.50 5.96 6.60
C ASN A 109 -10.82 6.88 5.42
N ALA A 110 -11.04 8.16 5.69
CA ALA A 110 -11.33 9.14 4.63
C ALA A 110 -10.17 9.23 3.62
N ILE A 111 -8.93 9.35 4.11
CA ILE A 111 -7.73 9.40 3.26
C ILE A 111 -7.57 8.09 2.48
N ALA A 112 -7.80 6.93 3.12
CA ALA A 112 -7.69 5.62 2.48
C ALA A 112 -8.69 5.48 1.31
N ASN A 113 -9.93 5.91 1.51
CA ASN A 113 -10.95 5.85 0.49
C ASN A 113 -10.63 6.77 -0.70
N VAL A 114 -10.25 8.03 -0.42
CA VAL A 114 -9.86 8.98 -1.48
C VAL A 114 -8.64 8.47 -2.23
N TYR A 115 -7.62 8.00 -1.53
CA TYR A 115 -6.42 7.43 -2.14
C TYR A 115 -6.72 6.21 -3.01
N GLY A 116 -7.58 5.29 -2.51
CA GLY A 116 -8.02 4.12 -3.27
C GLY A 116 -8.77 4.49 -4.54
N LEU A 117 -9.68 5.48 -4.47
CA LEU A 117 -10.41 5.98 -5.63
C LEU A 117 -9.47 6.64 -6.65
N VAL A 118 -8.56 7.50 -6.20
CA VAL A 118 -7.59 8.14 -7.08
C VAL A 118 -6.76 7.09 -7.82
N ILE A 119 -6.24 6.09 -7.12
CA ILE A 119 -5.49 5.00 -7.75
C ILE A 119 -6.37 4.24 -8.74
N MET A 120 -7.59 3.87 -8.37
CA MET A 120 -8.50 3.10 -9.21
C MET A 120 -8.79 3.82 -10.53
N PHE A 121 -9.05 5.13 -10.48
CA PHE A 121 -9.39 5.90 -11.68
C PHE A 121 -8.17 6.28 -12.52
N THR A 122 -7.01 6.50 -11.89
CA THR A 122 -5.81 6.98 -12.62
C THR A 122 -4.89 5.86 -13.09
N SER A 123 -5.05 4.62 -12.58
CA SER A 123 -4.18 3.50 -12.93
C SER A 123 -4.56 2.76 -14.20
N GLY A 124 -5.73 3.06 -14.79
CA GLY A 124 -6.26 2.31 -15.94
C GLY A 124 -7.03 1.04 -15.55
N MET A 125 -7.30 0.82 -14.26
CA MET A 125 -8.11 -0.32 -13.79
C MET A 125 -9.59 -0.14 -14.06
N ALA A 126 -10.12 1.09 -13.90
CA ALA A 126 -11.54 1.39 -14.07
C ALA A 126 -11.90 1.68 -15.53
N PHE A 127 -10.99 2.33 -16.26
CA PHE A 127 -11.20 2.72 -17.67
C PHE A 127 -9.98 2.34 -18.51
N PRO A 128 -10.18 1.90 -19.75
CA PRO A 128 -9.10 1.69 -20.72
C PRO A 128 -8.29 2.98 -20.90
N VAL A 129 -6.97 2.83 -20.96
CA VAL A 129 -6.01 3.97 -21.05
C VAL A 129 -6.30 4.86 -22.26
N ASP A 130 -6.81 4.27 -23.35
CA ASP A 130 -7.13 4.96 -24.60
C ASP A 130 -8.29 5.97 -24.47
N LEU A 131 -9.16 5.77 -23.47
CA LEU A 131 -10.29 6.65 -23.18
C LEU A 131 -9.95 7.71 -22.11
N MET A 132 -8.74 7.66 -21.54
CA MET A 132 -8.37 8.55 -20.44
C MET A 132 -7.88 9.92 -20.95
N PRO A 133 -8.33 11.03 -20.33
CA PRO A 133 -7.78 12.35 -20.59
C PRO A 133 -6.28 12.39 -20.28
N LYS A 134 -5.51 13.14 -21.06
CA LYS A 134 -4.04 13.28 -20.88
C LYS A 134 -3.65 13.68 -19.44
N VAL A 135 -4.46 14.52 -18.79
CA VAL A 135 -4.24 14.96 -17.40
C VAL A 135 -4.30 13.77 -16.42
N MET A 136 -5.27 12.86 -16.57
CA MET A 136 -5.40 11.66 -15.74
C MET A 136 -4.20 10.74 -15.92
N ILE A 137 -3.69 10.58 -17.13
CA ILE A 137 -2.49 9.78 -17.42
C ILE A 137 -1.27 10.36 -16.70
N VAL A 138 -1.11 11.68 -16.71
CA VAL A 138 0.02 12.34 -16.01
C VAL A 138 -0.07 12.13 -14.50
N ILE A 139 -1.26 12.32 -13.92
CA ILE A 139 -1.50 12.06 -12.49
C ILE A 139 -1.26 10.57 -12.18
N GLY A 140 -1.74 9.68 -13.03
CA GLY A 140 -1.55 8.24 -12.89
C GLY A 140 -0.09 7.84 -12.80
N LYS A 141 0.77 8.40 -13.67
CA LYS A 141 2.22 8.15 -13.66
C LYS A 141 2.90 8.56 -12.34
N CYS A 142 2.32 9.49 -11.61
CA CYS A 142 2.79 9.90 -10.28
C CYS A 142 2.29 8.96 -9.17
N THR A 143 1.49 7.94 -9.48
CA THR A 143 0.99 6.96 -8.52
C THR A 143 1.60 5.58 -8.73
N PRO A 144 1.81 4.78 -7.67
CA PRO A 144 2.32 3.41 -7.82
C PRO A 144 1.34 2.49 -8.56
N GLY A 145 0.03 2.82 -8.59
CA GLY A 145 -1.00 2.05 -9.26
C GLY A 145 -0.82 1.95 -10.77
N TRP A 146 -0.40 3.04 -11.41
CA TRP A 146 -0.11 3.06 -12.85
C TRP A 146 0.98 2.05 -13.23
N TRP A 147 2.08 2.07 -12.49
CA TRP A 147 3.23 1.21 -12.74
C TRP A 147 2.93 -0.26 -12.41
N PHE A 148 2.08 -0.50 -11.41
CA PHE A 148 1.54 -1.82 -11.11
C PHE A 148 0.76 -2.39 -12.29
N CYS A 149 -0.21 -1.65 -12.85
CA CYS A 149 -1.00 -2.10 -13.99
C CYS A 149 -0.13 -2.35 -15.22
N ARG A 150 0.81 -1.46 -15.48
CA ARG A 150 1.75 -1.61 -16.60
C ARG A 150 2.64 -2.85 -16.45
N SER A 151 3.11 -3.15 -15.22
CA SER A 151 3.89 -4.36 -14.96
C SER A 151 3.06 -5.62 -15.16
N ILE A 152 1.80 -5.64 -14.70
CA ILE A 152 0.91 -6.79 -14.94
C ILE A 152 0.64 -6.96 -16.43
N SER A 153 0.35 -5.88 -17.17
CA SER A 153 0.12 -5.96 -18.61
C SER A 153 1.36 -6.49 -19.35
N ALA A 154 2.57 -6.08 -18.95
CA ALA A 154 3.81 -6.59 -19.52
C ALA A 154 4.09 -8.07 -19.19
N ALA A 155 3.64 -8.54 -18.01
CA ALA A 155 3.76 -9.93 -17.60
C ALA A 155 2.73 -10.86 -18.28
N MET A 156 1.54 -10.32 -18.60
CA MET A 156 0.43 -11.08 -19.22
C MET A 156 0.33 -10.85 -20.73
N ASN A 157 1.37 -10.34 -21.38
CA ASN A 157 1.30 -10.00 -22.81
C ASN A 157 0.91 -11.21 -23.65
N SER A 158 -0.22 -11.10 -24.37
CA SER A 158 -0.87 -12.17 -25.13
C SER A 158 -0.13 -12.58 -26.42
N GLU A 159 0.96 -11.89 -26.76
CA GLU A 159 1.76 -12.15 -27.97
C GLU A 159 2.87 -13.22 -27.78
N GLY A 160 2.79 -14.02 -26.70
CA GLY A 160 3.61 -15.24 -26.56
C GLY A 160 5.04 -15.04 -26.07
N THR A 161 5.53 -13.81 -25.88
CA THR A 161 6.85 -13.53 -25.31
C THR A 161 6.73 -12.64 -24.09
N VAL A 162 6.89 -13.26 -22.92
CA VAL A 162 6.98 -12.51 -21.63
C VAL A 162 8.19 -11.58 -21.69
N SER A 163 7.94 -10.29 -21.85
CA SER A 163 9.02 -9.29 -21.93
C SER A 163 9.45 -8.86 -20.53
N VAL A 164 10.39 -9.59 -19.95
CA VAL A 164 11.01 -9.24 -18.65
C VAL A 164 11.64 -7.84 -18.71
N SER A 165 12.16 -7.42 -19.87
CA SER A 165 12.73 -6.09 -20.09
C SER A 165 11.69 -4.97 -19.87
N ASN A 166 10.45 -5.17 -20.29
CA ASN A 166 9.38 -4.19 -20.12
C ASN A 166 8.70 -4.26 -18.75
N TRP A 167 8.79 -5.41 -18.05
CA TRP A 167 8.25 -5.62 -16.73
C TRP A 167 9.11 -4.97 -15.63
N PHE A 168 10.43 -5.08 -15.74
CA PHE A 168 11.38 -4.65 -14.72
C PHE A 168 11.27 -3.15 -14.34
N PRO A 169 11.21 -2.18 -15.29
CA PRO A 169 11.09 -0.77 -14.92
C PRO A 169 9.81 -0.45 -14.15
N GLY A 170 8.71 -1.15 -14.43
CA GLY A 170 7.46 -0.96 -13.71
C GLY A 170 7.56 -1.38 -12.24
N ILE A 171 8.08 -2.59 -11.97
CA ILE A 171 8.22 -3.08 -10.59
C ILE A 171 9.27 -2.27 -9.81
N ALA A 172 10.36 -1.84 -10.46
CA ALA A 172 11.37 -0.99 -9.84
C ALA A 172 10.77 0.33 -9.36
N LEU A 173 9.91 0.96 -10.16
CA LEU A 173 9.20 2.18 -9.76
C LEU A 173 8.20 1.92 -8.64
N VAL A 174 7.46 0.81 -8.65
CA VAL A 174 6.56 0.45 -7.54
C VAL A 174 7.33 0.34 -6.23
N LEU A 175 8.47 -0.34 -6.22
CA LEU A 175 9.33 -0.48 -5.04
C LEU A 175 9.94 0.87 -4.62
N LEU A 176 10.34 1.71 -5.58
CA LEU A 176 10.86 3.05 -5.30
C LEU A 176 9.81 3.91 -4.57
N PHE A 177 8.55 3.87 -4.99
CA PHE A 177 7.46 4.51 -4.28
C PHE A 177 7.32 3.96 -2.85
N GLY A 178 7.44 2.64 -2.67
CA GLY A 178 7.43 2.02 -1.34
C GLY A 178 8.51 2.56 -0.42
N VAL A 179 9.75 2.63 -0.91
CA VAL A 179 10.89 3.19 -0.17
C VAL A 179 10.66 4.66 0.14
N ALA A 180 10.16 5.46 -0.81
CA ALA A 180 9.85 6.86 -0.60
C ALA A 180 8.80 7.06 0.50
N PHE A 181 7.73 6.25 0.52
CA PHE A 181 6.70 6.31 1.57
C PHE A 181 7.24 5.92 2.95
N ILE A 182 8.13 4.92 3.03
CA ILE A 182 8.80 4.56 4.29
C ILE A 182 9.68 5.71 4.77
N ALA A 183 10.50 6.29 3.89
CA ALA A 183 11.39 7.40 4.23
C ALA A 183 10.60 8.62 4.73
N LEU A 184 9.52 8.99 4.03
CA LEU A 184 8.63 10.08 4.44
C LEU A 184 7.94 9.77 5.78
N GLY A 185 7.45 8.55 5.98
CA GLY A 185 6.85 8.11 7.24
C GLY A 185 7.82 8.20 8.41
N LEU A 186 9.07 7.79 8.22
CA LEU A 186 10.12 7.90 9.24
C LEU A 186 10.48 9.36 9.53
N ALA A 187 10.62 10.20 8.51
CA ALA A 187 10.87 11.64 8.69
C ALA A 187 9.75 12.32 9.48
N LEU A 188 8.48 12.03 9.14
CA LEU A 188 7.31 12.55 9.86
C LEU A 188 7.27 12.05 11.32
N SER A 189 7.65 10.80 11.56
CA SER A 189 7.72 10.26 12.92
C SER A 189 8.77 10.97 13.77
N GLN A 190 9.90 11.34 13.19
CA GLN A 190 10.95 12.13 13.87
C GLN A 190 10.48 13.56 14.15
N MET A 191 9.86 14.22 13.20
CA MET A 191 9.32 15.59 13.38
C MET A 191 8.27 15.64 14.51
N ARG A 192 7.40 14.63 14.62
CA ARG A 192 6.43 14.53 15.74
C ARG A 192 7.08 14.34 17.09
N ARG A 193 8.23 13.71 17.16
CA ARG A 193 9.00 13.57 18.42
C ARG A 193 9.59 14.88 18.88
N LEU A 194 10.02 15.73 17.94
CA LEU A 194 10.61 17.05 18.23
C LEU A 194 9.57 18.11 18.62
N ARG A 195 8.27 17.88 18.32
CA ARG A 195 7.17 18.81 18.64
C ARG A 195 6.06 18.12 19.43
N PRO A 196 6.27 17.75 20.71
CA PRO A 196 5.26 17.04 21.50
C PRO A 196 3.98 17.83 21.79
N ASN A 197 4.05 19.18 21.74
CA ASN A 197 2.95 20.06 22.15
C ASN A 197 1.85 20.26 21.09
N LEU A 198 2.01 19.83 19.84
CA LEU A 198 1.00 20.00 18.78
C LEU A 198 -0.04 18.86 18.74
N ALA A 199 0.11 17.83 19.56
CA ALA A 199 -0.72 16.62 19.55
C ALA A 199 -1.64 16.47 20.78
N ALA A 200 -1.78 17.48 21.63
CA ALA A 200 -2.76 17.45 22.71
C ALA A 200 -4.14 17.85 22.14
N PRO A 201 -5.15 16.94 22.13
CA PRO A 201 -6.49 17.34 21.77
C PRO A 201 -7.00 18.35 22.82
N ALA A 202 -7.62 19.42 22.35
CA ALA A 202 -8.17 20.51 23.18
C ALA A 202 -9.24 20.08 24.22
N SER A 203 -9.63 18.80 24.21
CA SER A 203 -10.61 18.22 25.12
C SER A 203 -10.08 17.92 26.53
N THR A 204 -8.77 18.03 26.78
CA THR A 204 -8.21 17.76 28.12
C THR A 204 -8.14 19.00 29.00
N GLN A 205 -8.37 20.19 28.45
CA GLN A 205 -8.35 21.44 29.23
C GLN A 205 -9.68 21.77 29.92
N LEU A 206 -10.77 21.07 29.58
CA LEU A 206 -12.11 21.32 30.20
C LEU A 206 -12.41 20.38 31.39
N ALA A 207 -11.49 19.54 31.79
CA ALA A 207 -11.67 18.60 32.90
C ALA A 207 -10.91 19.02 34.19
N GLU A 208 -10.30 20.20 34.20
CA GLU A 208 -9.58 20.75 35.38
C GLU A 208 -10.13 22.13 35.84
N VAL A 209 -11.43 22.38 35.61
CA VAL A 209 -12.11 23.52 36.24
C VAL A 209 -13.23 23.02 37.13
#